data_bec26d00136ffd6abc8511cb2ed784db
#
_entry.id   bec26d00136ffd6abc8511cb2ed784db
#
_cell.length_a   1.000
_cell.length_b   1.000
_cell.length_c   1.000
_cell.angle_alpha   90.00
_cell.angle_beta   90.00
_cell.angle_gamma   90.00
#
_symmetry.space_group_name_H-M   'P 1'
#
loop_
_entity.id
_entity.type
_entity.pdbx_description
1 polymer ?
#
loop_
_entity_poly.entity_id
_entity_poly.type
_entity_poly.pdbx_seq_one_letter_code
_entity_poly.pdbx_strand_id
1 'polypeptide(L)'
;VWQGQWKTFREMPWGEMYIKPYTGRVLTRAAFTFGTRLPKFKAACEKMQALPLSHGDAGYQFDLIGGYRMQILVWEGDDEFPPNAQVLYSDNFAEGFAAEDRVVAGDILISTIKSQM
;
A
#
# COMPACT_ATOMS: atom_id res chain seq x y z
N VAL A 1 3.17 -19.15 -5.62
CA VAL A 1 4.10 -18.53 -6.57
C VAL A 1 3.44 -17.35 -7.26
N TRP A 2 4.17 -16.26 -7.36
CA TRP A 2 3.66 -15.05 -8.01
C TRP A 2 3.53 -15.26 -9.52
N GLN A 3 2.33 -15.02 -10.04
CA GLN A 3 2.03 -15.18 -11.47
C GLN A 3 2.20 -13.87 -12.27
N GLY A 4 2.72 -12.82 -11.64
CA GLY A 4 2.94 -11.54 -12.30
C GLY A 4 1.77 -10.56 -12.25
N GLN A 5 0.71 -10.90 -11.53
CA GLN A 5 -0.47 -10.04 -11.41
C GLN A 5 -0.51 -9.31 -10.08
N TRP A 6 -1.15 -8.15 -10.09
CA TRP A 6 -1.36 -7.35 -8.89
C TRP A 6 -2.84 -7.32 -8.54
N LYS A 7 -3.14 -7.47 -7.25
CA LYS A 7 -4.51 -7.53 -6.75
C LYS A 7 -4.75 -6.46 -5.71
N THR A 8 -5.94 -5.87 -5.72
CA THR A 8 -6.39 -5.05 -4.60
C THR A 8 -6.81 -5.98 -3.45
N PHE A 9 -6.88 -5.43 -2.24
CA PHE A 9 -7.35 -6.19 -1.08
C PHE A 9 -8.72 -6.82 -1.33
N ARG A 10 -9.62 -6.06 -1.96
CA ARG A 10 -11.00 -6.49 -2.23
C ARG A 10 -11.08 -7.69 -3.18
N GLU A 11 -10.17 -7.77 -4.14
CA GLU A 11 -10.16 -8.84 -5.14
C GLU A 11 -9.67 -10.19 -4.58
N MET A 12 -9.02 -10.18 -3.42
CA MET A 12 -8.51 -11.40 -2.80
C MET A 12 -9.59 -12.07 -1.94
N PRO A 13 -9.48 -13.39 -1.69
CA PRO A 13 -10.45 -14.11 -0.87
C PRO A 13 -10.71 -13.41 0.47
N TRP A 14 -12.00 -13.32 0.85
CA TRP A 14 -12.48 -12.70 2.08
C TRP A 14 -12.26 -11.18 2.15
N GLY A 15 -11.75 -10.55 1.07
CA GLY A 15 -11.50 -9.11 1.05
C GLY A 15 -12.78 -8.29 1.25
N GLU A 16 -13.89 -8.71 0.66
CA GLU A 16 -15.17 -8.01 0.80
C GLU A 16 -15.63 -7.90 2.25
N MET A 17 -15.39 -8.93 3.07
CA MET A 17 -15.82 -8.94 4.47
C MET A 17 -15.05 -7.96 5.33
N TYR A 18 -13.80 -7.69 4.97
CA TYR A 18 -12.89 -6.86 5.76
C TYR A 18 -12.61 -5.50 5.12
N ILE A 19 -13.31 -5.18 4.02
CA ILE A 19 -12.98 -3.97 3.24
C ILE A 19 -13.18 -2.68 4.04
N LYS A 20 -14.18 -2.60 4.91
CA LYS A 20 -14.42 -1.39 5.71
C LYS A 20 -13.29 -1.10 6.68
N PRO A 21 -12.92 -2.05 7.59
CA PRO A 21 -11.78 -1.80 8.48
C PRO A 21 -10.47 -1.63 7.72
N TYR A 22 -10.28 -2.35 6.62
CA TYR A 22 -9.10 -2.19 5.78
C TYR A 22 -9.01 -0.77 5.21
N THR A 23 -10.11 -0.26 4.65
CA THR A 23 -10.12 1.07 4.07
C THR A 23 -9.72 2.12 5.10
N GLY A 24 -10.27 2.06 6.31
CA GLY A 24 -9.93 3.01 7.36
C GLY A 24 -8.51 2.88 7.89
N ARG A 25 -8.09 1.64 8.17
CA ARG A 25 -6.78 1.38 8.78
C ARG A 25 -5.61 1.50 7.81
N VAL A 26 -5.84 1.23 6.54
CA VAL A 26 -4.77 1.19 5.54
C VAL A 26 -4.92 2.32 4.52
N LEU A 27 -5.98 2.32 3.72
CA LEU A 27 -6.08 3.25 2.60
C LEU A 27 -6.25 4.70 3.03
N THR A 28 -7.19 4.98 3.93
CA THR A 28 -7.42 6.35 4.41
C THR A 28 -6.21 6.87 5.18
N ARG A 29 -5.64 6.03 6.03
CA ARG A 29 -4.45 6.38 6.80
C ARG A 29 -3.27 6.71 5.88
N ALA A 30 -3.03 5.88 4.85
CA ALA A 30 -1.97 6.13 3.88
C ALA A 30 -2.21 7.44 3.12
N ALA A 31 -3.45 7.66 2.67
CA ALA A 31 -3.81 8.87 1.94
C ALA A 31 -3.49 10.13 2.73
N PHE A 32 -3.93 10.20 3.99
CA PHE A 32 -3.76 11.40 4.80
C PHE A 32 -2.36 11.51 5.42
N THR A 33 -1.67 10.40 5.63
CA THR A 33 -0.29 10.42 6.12
C THR A 33 0.69 10.84 5.03
N PHE A 34 0.53 10.32 3.82
CA PHE A 34 1.49 10.50 2.73
C PHE A 34 1.05 11.53 1.71
N GLY A 35 -0.23 11.59 1.38
CA GLY A 35 -0.74 12.50 0.36
C GLY A 35 -0.69 13.98 0.75
N THR A 36 -0.57 14.28 2.04
CA THR A 36 -0.38 15.64 2.54
C THR A 36 1.09 16.01 2.70
N ARG A 37 2.00 15.05 2.58
CA ARG A 37 3.44 15.24 2.75
C ARG A 37 4.21 14.43 1.72
N LEU A 38 3.81 14.57 0.46
CA LEU A 38 4.33 13.75 -0.63
C LEU A 38 5.86 13.76 -0.76
N PRO A 39 6.56 14.93 -0.65
CA PRO A 39 8.02 14.92 -0.71
C PRO A 39 8.68 14.08 0.37
N LYS A 40 8.12 14.09 1.58
CA LYS A 40 8.63 13.26 2.69
C LYS A 40 8.37 11.79 2.44
N PHE A 41 7.21 11.45 1.88
CA PHE A 41 6.88 10.09 1.50
C PHE A 41 7.87 9.56 0.45
N LYS A 42 8.13 10.34 -0.59
CA LYS A 42 9.09 9.97 -1.63
C LYS A 42 10.48 9.74 -1.05
N ALA A 43 10.95 10.65 -0.21
CA ALA A 43 12.26 10.53 0.41
C ALA A 43 12.38 9.29 1.29
N ALA A 44 11.32 8.98 2.05
CA ALA A 44 11.29 7.78 2.91
C ALA A 44 11.36 6.49 2.08
N CYS A 45 10.57 6.41 1.00
CA CYS A 45 10.59 5.24 0.14
C CYS A 45 11.93 5.05 -0.58
N GLU A 46 12.54 6.14 -1.02
CA GLU A 46 13.87 6.10 -1.65
C GLU A 46 14.92 5.66 -0.66
N LYS A 47 14.84 6.13 0.59
CA LYS A 47 15.73 5.70 1.66
C LYS A 47 15.61 4.21 1.94
N MET A 48 14.40 3.66 1.80
CA MET A 48 14.14 2.23 1.96
C MET A 48 14.50 1.42 0.70
N GLN A 49 14.98 2.09 -0.34
CA GLN A 49 15.36 1.47 -1.61
C GLN A 49 14.19 0.79 -2.33
N ALA A 50 12.99 1.37 -2.18
CA ALA A 50 11.81 0.89 -2.88
C ALA A 50 11.91 1.21 -4.37
N LEU A 51 11.31 0.37 -5.21
CA LEU A 51 11.30 0.57 -6.65
C LEU A 51 10.26 1.63 -7.01
N PRO A 52 10.65 2.76 -7.63
CA PRO A 52 9.68 3.78 -8.02
C PRO A 52 8.80 3.30 -9.17
N LEU A 53 7.53 3.71 -9.11
CA LEU A 53 6.52 3.37 -10.11
C LEU A 53 6.01 4.64 -10.79
N SER A 54 5.47 4.50 -12.00
CA SER A 54 4.94 5.62 -12.77
C SER A 54 3.46 5.90 -12.53
N HIS A 55 2.81 5.13 -11.65
CA HIS A 55 1.39 5.29 -11.34
C HIS A 55 1.18 6.18 -10.13
N GLY A 56 0.08 6.96 -10.16
CA GLY A 56 -0.24 7.90 -9.10
C GLY A 56 0.68 9.12 -9.13
N ASP A 57 0.55 10.00 -8.16
CA ASP A 57 1.47 11.13 -7.99
C ASP A 57 2.80 10.63 -7.40
N ALA A 58 2.75 9.56 -6.62
CA ALA A 58 3.92 8.82 -6.17
C ALA A 58 3.53 7.36 -6.01
N GLY A 59 4.39 6.45 -6.43
CA GLY A 59 4.16 5.03 -6.28
C GLY A 59 5.47 4.29 -6.07
N TYR A 60 5.45 3.25 -5.23
CA TYR A 60 6.63 2.47 -4.92
C TYR A 60 6.28 1.00 -4.71
N GLN A 61 7.20 0.13 -5.10
CA GLN A 61 7.09 -1.30 -4.91
C GLN A 61 8.07 -1.75 -3.85
N PHE A 62 7.57 -2.59 -2.94
CA PHE A 62 8.37 -3.20 -1.88
C PHE A 62 8.38 -4.71 -2.07
N ASP A 63 9.57 -5.28 -2.09
CA ASP A 63 9.73 -6.73 -2.12
C ASP A 63 9.89 -7.23 -0.70
N LEU A 64 9.07 -8.19 -0.33
CA LEU A 64 9.05 -8.76 1.01
C LEU A 64 9.72 -10.12 1.03
N ILE A 65 9.97 -10.63 2.23
CA ILE A 65 10.56 -11.96 2.41
C ILE A 65 9.59 -13.02 1.85
N GLY A 66 10.13 -14.05 1.22
CA GLY A 66 9.34 -15.16 0.72
C GLY A 66 8.73 -14.95 -0.67
N GLY A 67 9.16 -13.93 -1.39
CA GLY A 67 8.67 -13.68 -2.74
C GLY A 67 7.35 -12.93 -2.81
N TYR A 68 6.89 -12.38 -1.70
CA TYR A 68 5.69 -11.54 -1.66
C TYR A 68 6.05 -10.10 -1.98
N ARG A 69 5.15 -9.38 -2.66
CA ARG A 69 5.40 -7.99 -3.06
C ARG A 69 4.17 -7.14 -2.79
N MET A 70 4.40 -5.87 -2.45
CA MET A 70 3.35 -4.87 -2.27
C MET A 70 3.71 -3.62 -3.05
N GLN A 71 2.68 -2.95 -3.58
CA GLN A 71 2.83 -1.62 -4.17
C GLN A 71 1.95 -0.66 -3.41
N ILE A 72 2.45 0.55 -3.20
CA ILE A 72 1.66 1.64 -2.63
C ILE A 72 1.64 2.80 -3.62
N LEU A 73 0.43 3.28 -3.93
CA LEU A 73 0.21 4.39 -4.83
C LEU A 73 -0.47 5.50 -4.04
N VAL A 74 0.01 6.73 -4.18
CA VAL A 74 -0.53 7.87 -3.44
C VAL A 74 -0.83 9.00 -4.42
N TRP A 75 -1.99 9.64 -4.23
CA TRP A 75 -2.38 10.83 -4.97
C TRP A 75 -2.51 11.99 -4.00
N GLU A 76 -1.85 13.11 -4.31
CA GLU A 76 -1.88 14.30 -3.50
C GLU A 76 -3.27 14.93 -3.53
N GLY A 77 -3.74 15.39 -2.38
CA GLY A 77 -5.00 16.13 -2.31
C GLY A 77 -4.84 17.57 -2.77
N ASP A 78 -5.95 18.20 -3.12
CA ASP A 78 -6.01 19.62 -3.48
C ASP A 78 -7.23 20.28 -2.85
N ASP A 79 -7.57 21.50 -3.28
CA ASP A 79 -8.70 22.24 -2.71
C ASP A 79 -10.05 21.59 -3.00
N GLU A 80 -10.17 20.81 -4.05
CA GLU A 80 -11.42 20.18 -4.46
C GLU A 80 -11.53 18.73 -4.01
N PHE A 81 -10.42 18.00 -3.96
CA PHE A 81 -10.40 16.57 -3.69
C PHE A 81 -9.44 16.22 -2.57
N PRO A 82 -9.83 15.32 -1.65
CA PRO A 82 -8.93 14.84 -0.62
C PRO A 82 -7.82 13.96 -1.22
N PRO A 83 -6.72 13.75 -0.51
CA PRO A 83 -5.71 12.79 -0.94
C PRO A 83 -6.29 11.38 -1.02
N ASN A 84 -5.69 10.54 -1.84
CA ASN A 84 -6.13 9.17 -2.02
C ASN A 84 -4.93 8.23 -2.04
N ALA A 85 -5.17 6.96 -1.76
CA ALA A 85 -4.12 5.94 -1.79
C ALA A 85 -4.69 4.59 -2.19
N GLN A 86 -3.84 3.76 -2.77
CA GLN A 86 -4.17 2.37 -3.07
C GLN A 86 -2.97 1.49 -2.72
N VAL A 87 -3.23 0.32 -2.20
CA VAL A 87 -2.21 -0.68 -1.93
C VAL A 87 -2.53 -1.92 -2.76
N LEU A 88 -1.56 -2.40 -3.50
CA LEU A 88 -1.68 -3.58 -4.32
C LEU A 88 -0.79 -4.69 -3.75
N TYR A 89 -1.24 -5.91 -3.93
CA TYR A 89 -0.56 -7.10 -3.43
C TYR A 89 -0.22 -8.01 -4.59
N SER A 90 0.93 -8.66 -4.55
CA SER A 90 1.23 -9.70 -5.52
C SER A 90 0.19 -10.82 -5.41
N ASP A 91 -0.14 -11.47 -6.52
CA ASP A 91 -1.24 -12.44 -6.56
C ASP A 91 -1.03 -13.66 -5.67
N ASN A 92 0.21 -13.94 -5.28
CA ASN A 92 0.53 -15.04 -4.36
C ASN A 92 0.27 -14.70 -2.89
N PHE A 93 -0.09 -13.46 -2.58
CA PHE A 93 -0.35 -13.03 -1.18
C PHE A 93 -1.45 -13.86 -0.54
N ALA A 94 -2.51 -14.17 -1.29
CA ALA A 94 -3.63 -14.95 -0.77
C ALA A 94 -3.25 -16.39 -0.42
N GLU A 95 -2.17 -16.90 -0.97
CA GLU A 95 -1.68 -18.25 -0.68
C GLU A 95 -1.02 -18.36 0.70
N GLY A 96 -0.36 -17.27 1.15
CA GLY A 96 0.37 -17.26 2.41
C GLY A 96 -0.23 -16.40 3.50
N PHE A 97 -1.23 -15.57 3.18
CA PHE A 97 -1.79 -14.61 4.13
C PHE A 97 -3.31 -14.62 4.09
N ALA A 98 -3.94 -14.83 5.24
CA ALA A 98 -5.38 -14.65 5.40
C ALA A 98 -5.74 -13.16 5.29
N ALA A 99 -7.04 -12.85 5.15
CA ALA A 99 -7.49 -11.47 5.01
C ALA A 99 -7.03 -10.59 6.18
N GLU A 100 -7.10 -11.10 7.40
CA GLU A 100 -6.66 -10.36 8.58
C GLU A 100 -5.17 -10.06 8.54
N ASP A 101 -4.36 -11.02 8.07
CA ASP A 101 -2.91 -10.84 7.95
C ASP A 101 -2.55 -9.83 6.87
N ARG A 102 -3.37 -9.75 5.81
CA ARG A 102 -3.15 -8.74 4.75
C ARG A 102 -3.44 -7.34 5.26
N VAL A 103 -4.42 -7.17 6.15
CA VAL A 103 -4.68 -5.88 6.81
C VAL A 103 -3.46 -5.50 7.64
N VAL A 104 -2.92 -6.44 8.41
CA VAL A 104 -1.74 -6.21 9.23
C VAL A 104 -0.52 -5.87 8.36
N ALA A 105 -0.34 -6.57 7.24
CA ALA A 105 0.77 -6.29 6.33
C ALA A 105 0.70 -4.86 5.79
N GLY A 106 -0.49 -4.40 5.39
CA GLY A 106 -0.69 -3.02 4.93
C GLY A 106 -0.40 -2.01 6.03
N ASP A 107 -0.88 -2.28 7.24
CA ASP A 107 -0.67 -1.41 8.39
C ASP A 107 0.82 -1.31 8.74
N ILE A 108 1.53 -2.42 8.74
CA ILE A 108 2.97 -2.46 9.01
C ILE A 108 3.74 -1.68 7.94
N LEU A 109 3.38 -1.84 6.67
CA LEU A 109 4.03 -1.11 5.58
C LEU A 109 3.91 0.40 5.79
N ILE A 110 2.71 0.88 6.08
CA ILE A 110 2.46 2.31 6.32
C ILE A 110 3.25 2.80 7.53
N SER A 111 3.23 2.05 8.63
CA SER A 111 3.95 2.42 9.85
C SER A 111 5.46 2.46 9.62
N THR A 112 5.99 1.52 8.85
CA THR A 112 7.42 1.45 8.54
C THR A 112 7.84 2.64 7.68
N ILE A 113 7.08 2.96 6.64
CA ILE A 113 7.37 4.13 5.79
C ILE A 113 7.30 5.41 6.63
N LYS A 114 6.26 5.56 7.44
CA LYS A 114 6.09 6.73 8.30
C LYS A 114 7.29 6.90 9.25
N SER A 115 7.83 5.82 9.77
CA SER A 115 8.98 5.87 10.67
C SER A 115 10.25 6.41 9.99
N GLN A 116 10.31 6.36 8.66
CA GLN A 116 11.44 6.88 7.88
C GLN A 116 11.22 8.32 7.41
N MET A 117 10.06 8.86 7.64
CA MET A 117 9.76 10.25 7.32
C MET A 117 10.29 11.16 8.42
#